data_a450244e71a34587c0e533203fbcbb08
#
_entry.id   a450244e71a34587c0e533203fbcbb08
#
_cell.length_a   1.000
_cell.length_b   1.000
_cell.length_c   1.000
_cell.angle_alpha   90.00
_cell.angle_beta   90.00
_cell.angle_gamma   90.00
#
_symmetry.space_group_name_H-M   'P 1'
#
loop_
_entity.id
_entity.type
_entity.pdbx_description
1 polymer ?
#
loop_
_entity_poly.entity_id
_entity_poly.type
_entity_poly.pdbx_seq_one_letter_code
_entity_poly.pdbx_strand_id
1 'polypeptide(L)'
;TGKAQVAYDFVDSPNPDAPLVVLFHGLEGSSRSHYAVELMRAVQNKGWNGVVAHFRSCGGISNTAPVFYHLGDTLEIAFMLDTLAARYSVIYAAGVSLGGNALAKYLGEQGSNALPRAAAAVSAPVDATLAGTRFDKGMSRLLYTRYFLNSLLPKARNVAGLQHAHSDRDVAALLNQCKTLGDFDDTFTAPLHGFADRFDYYRLASCKPWLKTVAVPLLLLNAVNDPFLPPEALPNADEVSPSVTLLQPEHGGHVGFVSRDGGRLNLQWLPQTVLSYFAQFE
;
A
#
# COMPACT_ATOMS: atom_id res chain seq x y z
N THR A 1 -20.63 -3.05 -4.36
CA THR A 1 -20.09 -3.42 -5.67
C THR A 1 -19.91 -4.93 -5.80
N GLY A 2 -20.98 -5.73 -5.65
CA GLY A 2 -20.99 -7.20 -5.52
C GLY A 2 -20.41 -8.03 -6.68
N LYS A 3 -19.54 -7.48 -7.52
CA LYS A 3 -18.86 -8.18 -8.63
C LYS A 3 -17.34 -8.01 -8.62
N ALA A 4 -16.77 -7.18 -7.73
CA ALA A 4 -15.33 -7.10 -7.57
C ALA A 4 -14.84 -8.25 -6.67
N GLN A 5 -13.68 -8.79 -6.97
CA GLN A 5 -13.05 -9.88 -6.21
C GLN A 5 -11.66 -9.47 -5.76
N VAL A 6 -11.26 -9.96 -4.61
CA VAL A 6 -9.89 -9.87 -4.08
C VAL A 6 -9.32 -11.29 -3.95
N ALA A 7 -8.00 -11.42 -4.03
CA ALA A 7 -7.31 -12.69 -3.86
C ALA A 7 -6.47 -12.69 -2.59
N TYR A 8 -6.23 -13.86 -2.04
CA TYR A 8 -5.39 -14.06 -0.87
C TYR A 8 -4.42 -15.22 -1.12
N ASP A 9 -3.14 -14.97 -0.95
CA ASP A 9 -2.10 -16.00 -0.97
C ASP A 9 -1.62 -16.25 0.46
N PHE A 10 -1.92 -17.44 0.99
CA PHE A 10 -1.65 -17.79 2.38
C PHE A 10 -0.32 -18.52 2.55
N VAL A 11 0.27 -18.33 3.73
CA VAL A 11 1.35 -19.14 4.31
C VAL A 11 0.85 -19.61 5.67
N ASP A 12 0.54 -20.90 5.76
CA ASP A 12 -0.04 -21.46 6.96
C ASP A 12 1.03 -21.84 7.99
N SER A 13 0.75 -21.57 9.26
CA SER A 13 1.51 -22.06 10.40
C SER A 13 1.10 -23.49 10.75
N PRO A 14 2.01 -24.33 11.28
CA PRO A 14 1.63 -25.59 11.92
C PRO A 14 0.69 -25.41 13.13
N ASN A 15 0.76 -24.24 13.78
CA ASN A 15 -0.17 -23.86 14.84
C ASN A 15 -1.29 -22.96 14.27
N PRO A 16 -2.54 -23.45 14.15
CA PRO A 16 -3.64 -22.66 13.60
C PRO A 16 -4.01 -21.43 14.47
N ASP A 17 -3.70 -21.46 15.76
CA ASP A 17 -3.97 -20.36 16.70
C ASP A 17 -2.87 -19.29 16.68
N ALA A 18 -1.81 -19.49 15.90
CA ALA A 18 -0.76 -18.48 15.75
C ALA A 18 -1.30 -17.19 15.12
N PRO A 19 -0.74 -16.02 15.49
CA PRO A 19 -1.13 -14.75 14.89
C PRO A 19 -1.03 -14.75 13.37
N LEU A 20 -1.88 -13.96 12.72
CA LEU A 20 -1.82 -13.69 11.28
C LEU A 20 -1.06 -12.40 11.02
N VAL A 21 -0.12 -12.42 10.10
CA VAL A 21 0.44 -11.21 9.47
C VAL A 21 -0.19 -11.04 8.09
N VAL A 22 -0.98 -9.98 7.91
CA VAL A 22 -1.51 -9.61 6.59
C VAL A 22 -0.61 -8.56 5.94
N LEU A 23 -0.28 -8.75 4.66
CA LEU A 23 0.47 -7.80 3.85
C LEU A 23 -0.41 -7.20 2.75
N PHE A 24 -0.53 -5.87 2.75
CA PHE A 24 -1.10 -5.07 1.67
C PHE A 24 0.04 -4.55 0.77
N HIS A 25 0.04 -4.96 -0.49
CA HIS A 25 1.15 -4.68 -1.41
C HIS A 25 1.13 -3.25 -1.96
N GLY A 26 2.24 -2.83 -2.57
CA GLY A 26 2.35 -1.56 -3.30
C GLY A 26 1.65 -1.58 -4.66
N LEU A 27 1.71 -0.45 -5.38
CA LEU A 27 1.14 -0.31 -6.71
C LEU A 27 1.61 -1.45 -7.64
N GLU A 28 0.64 -2.15 -8.26
CA GLU A 28 0.89 -3.31 -9.14
C GLU A 28 1.71 -4.44 -8.51
N GLY A 29 1.78 -4.48 -7.17
CA GLY A 29 2.46 -5.53 -6.43
C GLY A 29 1.67 -6.85 -6.37
N SER A 30 2.29 -7.86 -5.78
CA SER A 30 1.69 -9.17 -5.54
C SER A 30 2.48 -9.97 -4.51
N SER A 31 2.05 -11.20 -4.21
CA SER A 31 2.81 -12.17 -3.41
C SER A 31 4.19 -12.51 -3.98
N ARG A 32 4.43 -12.18 -5.27
CA ARG A 32 5.73 -12.37 -5.95
C ARG A 32 6.67 -11.18 -5.80
N SER A 33 6.22 -10.08 -5.22
CA SER A 33 7.10 -8.93 -4.94
C SER A 33 8.18 -9.34 -3.95
N HIS A 34 9.42 -8.87 -4.15
CA HIS A 34 10.56 -9.26 -3.33
C HIS A 34 10.31 -9.08 -1.83
N TYR A 35 9.73 -7.94 -1.43
CA TYR A 35 9.39 -7.66 -0.04
C TYR A 35 8.30 -8.60 0.51
N ALA A 36 7.34 -9.00 -0.33
CA ALA A 36 6.29 -9.93 0.07
C ALA A 36 6.86 -11.34 0.31
N VAL A 37 7.71 -11.82 -0.59
CA VAL A 37 8.39 -13.12 -0.46
C VAL A 37 9.24 -13.14 0.82
N GLU A 38 10.05 -12.10 1.06
CA GLU A 38 10.93 -12.06 2.23
C GLU A 38 10.15 -11.94 3.55
N LEU A 39 9.08 -11.12 3.58
CA LEU A 39 8.22 -11.01 4.76
C LEU A 39 7.50 -12.33 5.05
N MET A 40 6.87 -12.94 4.06
CA MET A 40 6.14 -14.20 4.24
C MET A 40 7.07 -15.35 4.66
N ARG A 41 8.30 -15.39 4.13
CA ARG A 41 9.34 -16.34 4.58
C ARG A 41 9.71 -16.11 6.05
N ALA A 42 9.89 -14.86 6.47
CA ALA A 42 10.20 -14.53 7.86
C ALA A 42 9.04 -14.84 8.80
N VAL A 43 7.80 -14.60 8.39
CA VAL A 43 6.57 -14.98 9.10
C VAL A 43 6.50 -16.49 9.30
N GLN A 44 6.75 -17.28 8.26
CA GLN A 44 6.80 -18.74 8.32
C GLN A 44 7.88 -19.25 9.28
N ASN A 45 9.08 -18.66 9.21
CA ASN A 45 10.19 -19.02 10.09
C ASN A 45 9.90 -18.69 11.57
N LYS A 46 9.06 -17.67 11.85
CA LYS A 46 8.58 -17.34 13.20
C LYS A 46 7.47 -18.28 13.67
N GLY A 47 6.93 -19.13 12.80
CA GLY A 47 5.81 -20.02 13.11
C GLY A 47 4.45 -19.32 13.15
N TRP A 48 4.33 -18.16 12.52
CA TRP A 48 3.08 -17.40 12.40
C TRP A 48 2.37 -17.69 11.09
N ASN A 49 1.07 -17.40 11.04
CA ASN A 49 0.31 -17.39 9.80
C ASN A 49 0.62 -16.12 9.00
N GLY A 50 0.66 -16.23 7.69
CA GLY A 50 0.87 -15.11 6.79
C GLY A 50 -0.15 -15.07 5.67
N VAL A 51 -0.47 -13.89 5.18
CA VAL A 51 -1.28 -13.72 3.98
C VAL A 51 -0.87 -12.46 3.22
N VAL A 52 -0.75 -12.57 1.90
CA VAL A 52 -0.71 -11.41 1.02
C VAL A 52 -2.11 -11.18 0.50
N ALA A 53 -2.73 -10.06 0.92
CA ALA A 53 -4.03 -9.63 0.45
C ALA A 53 -3.84 -8.80 -0.83
N HIS A 54 -4.39 -9.28 -1.94
CA HIS A 54 -4.27 -8.62 -3.23
C HIS A 54 -5.41 -7.64 -3.43
N PHE A 55 -5.07 -6.40 -3.72
CA PHE A 55 -6.05 -5.40 -4.15
C PHE A 55 -6.78 -5.85 -5.43
N ARG A 56 -7.98 -5.33 -5.64
CA ARG A 56 -8.77 -5.54 -6.86
C ARG A 56 -7.91 -5.34 -8.12
N SER A 57 -8.10 -6.13 -9.13
CA SER A 57 -7.30 -6.15 -10.36
C SER A 57 -5.86 -6.67 -10.19
N CYS A 58 -5.50 -7.17 -9.01
CA CYS A 58 -4.20 -7.78 -8.71
C CYS A 58 -4.36 -9.27 -8.37
N GLY A 59 -3.24 -9.98 -8.12
CA GLY A 59 -3.29 -11.40 -7.76
C GLY A 59 -3.78 -12.34 -8.88
N GLY A 60 -3.79 -11.89 -10.14
CA GLY A 60 -4.24 -12.70 -11.28
C GLY A 60 -5.75 -12.71 -11.51
N ILE A 61 -6.53 -11.97 -10.72
CA ILE A 61 -7.98 -11.87 -10.89
C ILE A 61 -8.31 -10.62 -11.72
N SER A 62 -9.05 -10.83 -12.81
CA SER A 62 -9.59 -9.75 -13.63
C SER A 62 -10.73 -9.02 -12.90
N ASN A 63 -10.73 -7.70 -12.93
CA ASN A 63 -11.79 -6.89 -12.37
C ASN A 63 -12.53 -6.16 -13.50
N THR A 64 -13.82 -6.41 -13.61
CA THR A 64 -14.72 -5.74 -14.54
C THR A 64 -15.73 -4.82 -13.85
N ALA A 65 -15.72 -4.76 -12.52
CA ALA A 65 -16.60 -3.89 -11.75
C ALA A 65 -16.19 -2.40 -11.93
N PRO A 66 -17.12 -1.45 -11.75
CA PRO A 66 -16.85 -0.01 -11.90
C PRO A 66 -16.10 0.57 -10.71
N VAL A 67 -15.08 -0.12 -10.28
CA VAL A 67 -14.18 0.25 -9.16
C VAL A 67 -12.77 -0.23 -9.46
N PHE A 68 -11.78 0.48 -8.96
CA PHE A 68 -10.38 0.10 -9.04
C PHE A 68 -9.72 0.38 -7.70
N TYR A 69 -8.60 -0.26 -7.39
CA TYR A 69 -7.88 0.06 -6.16
C TYR A 69 -7.13 1.38 -6.30
N HIS A 70 -6.97 2.10 -5.20
CA HIS A 70 -6.28 3.37 -5.20
C HIS A 70 -5.58 3.64 -3.85
N LEU A 71 -4.77 4.69 -3.81
CA LEU A 71 -3.89 5.04 -2.69
C LEU A 71 -4.63 5.19 -1.34
N GLY A 72 -5.85 5.67 -1.35
CA GLY A 72 -6.66 5.90 -0.14
C GLY A 72 -7.83 4.93 0.02
N ASP A 73 -7.78 3.72 -0.56
CA ASP A 73 -8.89 2.75 -0.53
C ASP A 73 -9.00 2.04 0.82
N THR A 74 -9.43 2.79 1.83
CA THR A 74 -9.61 2.28 3.20
C THR A 74 -10.77 1.32 3.33
N LEU A 75 -11.78 1.41 2.45
CA LEU A 75 -12.90 0.48 2.42
C LEU A 75 -12.47 -0.92 1.98
N GLU A 76 -11.52 -1.02 1.05
CA GLU A 76 -10.97 -2.31 0.64
C GLU A 76 -10.08 -2.91 1.75
N ILE A 77 -9.27 -2.09 2.44
CA ILE A 77 -8.52 -2.51 3.62
C ILE A 77 -9.47 -3.05 4.70
N ALA A 78 -10.54 -2.32 5.02
CA ALA A 78 -11.54 -2.76 6.00
C ALA A 78 -12.18 -4.10 5.60
N PHE A 79 -12.65 -4.23 4.37
CA PHE A 79 -13.25 -5.46 3.86
C PHE A 79 -12.29 -6.67 3.98
N MET A 80 -11.03 -6.49 3.61
CA MET A 80 -10.04 -7.56 3.69
C MET A 80 -9.74 -7.95 5.15
N LEU A 81 -9.63 -6.98 6.05
CA LEU A 81 -9.39 -7.23 7.48
C LEU A 81 -10.60 -7.90 8.14
N ASP A 82 -11.83 -7.44 7.87
CA ASP A 82 -13.06 -8.07 8.37
C ASP A 82 -13.17 -9.53 7.92
N THR A 83 -12.84 -9.80 6.66
CA THR A 83 -12.84 -11.17 6.11
C THR A 83 -11.85 -12.08 6.88
N LEU A 84 -10.67 -11.56 7.19
CA LEU A 84 -9.62 -12.30 7.90
C LEU A 84 -9.92 -12.43 9.41
N ALA A 85 -10.54 -11.42 10.03
CA ALA A 85 -10.92 -11.42 11.44
C ALA A 85 -11.97 -12.49 11.77
N ALA A 86 -12.75 -12.92 10.79
CA ALA A 86 -13.66 -14.06 10.96
C ALA A 86 -12.93 -15.39 11.23
N ARG A 87 -11.65 -15.49 10.91
CA ARG A 87 -10.83 -16.71 11.03
C ARG A 87 -9.68 -16.58 12.04
N TYR A 88 -9.14 -15.40 12.22
CA TYR A 88 -7.94 -15.17 13.05
C TYR A 88 -8.24 -14.20 14.18
N SER A 89 -7.95 -14.60 15.42
CA SER A 89 -8.19 -13.78 16.63
C SER A 89 -7.17 -12.66 16.83
N VAL A 90 -5.95 -12.82 16.31
CA VAL A 90 -4.87 -11.85 16.40
C VAL A 90 -4.34 -11.56 14.99
N ILE A 91 -4.47 -10.30 14.56
CA ILE A 91 -4.01 -9.84 13.26
C ILE A 91 -2.99 -8.73 13.45
N TYR A 92 -1.83 -8.89 12.82
CA TYR A 92 -0.86 -7.83 12.56
C TYR A 92 -0.96 -7.44 11.09
N ALA A 93 -0.90 -6.14 10.78
CA ALA A 93 -1.03 -5.65 9.42
C ALA A 93 0.23 -4.93 8.96
N ALA A 94 0.78 -5.34 7.82
CA ALA A 94 1.85 -4.64 7.12
C ALA A 94 1.35 -4.08 5.81
N GLY A 95 1.73 -2.85 5.46
CA GLY A 95 1.43 -2.26 4.16
C GLY A 95 2.69 -1.67 3.54
N VAL A 96 2.85 -1.82 2.24
CA VAL A 96 4.03 -1.33 1.52
C VAL A 96 3.61 -0.30 0.47
N SER A 97 4.27 0.86 0.45
CA SER A 97 4.02 1.93 -0.52
C SER A 97 2.53 2.32 -0.56
N LEU A 98 1.82 2.14 -1.67
CA LEU A 98 0.37 2.36 -1.78
C LEU A 98 -0.40 1.64 -0.65
N GLY A 99 -0.12 0.36 -0.42
CA GLY A 99 -0.75 -0.41 0.66
C GLY A 99 -0.42 0.12 2.05
N GLY A 100 0.79 0.67 2.23
CA GLY A 100 1.20 1.33 3.48
C GLY A 100 0.41 2.61 3.76
N ASN A 101 0.18 3.43 2.73
CA ASN A 101 -0.63 4.63 2.86
C ASN A 101 -2.11 4.29 3.13
N ALA A 102 -2.69 3.36 2.37
CA ALA A 102 -4.07 2.93 2.57
C ALA A 102 -4.29 2.35 3.98
N LEU A 103 -3.35 1.52 4.47
CA LEU A 103 -3.39 0.97 5.82
C LEU A 103 -3.29 2.07 6.88
N ALA A 104 -2.31 2.96 6.79
CA ALA A 104 -2.12 4.03 7.77
C ALA A 104 -3.34 4.99 7.82
N LYS A 105 -3.94 5.27 6.66
CA LYS A 105 -5.18 6.05 6.56
C LYS A 105 -6.35 5.33 7.23
N TYR A 106 -6.54 4.03 6.93
CA TYR A 106 -7.54 3.19 7.59
C TYR A 106 -7.39 3.23 9.11
N LEU A 107 -6.17 3.06 9.64
CA LEU A 107 -5.92 3.09 11.08
C LEU A 107 -6.29 4.44 11.71
N GLY A 108 -6.00 5.54 11.04
CA GLY A 108 -6.37 6.87 11.51
C GLY A 108 -7.87 7.16 11.44
N GLU A 109 -8.56 6.67 10.40
CA GLU A 109 -10.02 6.78 10.26
C GLU A 109 -10.76 5.94 11.30
N GLN A 110 -10.29 4.73 11.60
CA GLN A 110 -10.91 3.83 12.57
C GLN A 110 -10.51 4.14 14.02
N GLY A 111 -9.37 4.77 14.25
CA GLY A 111 -8.87 5.06 15.59
C GLY A 111 -8.78 3.78 16.44
N SER A 112 -9.45 3.79 17.61
CA SER A 112 -9.48 2.63 18.52
C SER A 112 -10.31 1.45 18.02
N ASN A 113 -11.09 1.61 16.96
CA ASN A 113 -11.89 0.54 16.37
C ASN A 113 -11.13 -0.24 15.28
N ALA A 114 -9.89 0.13 14.99
CA ALA A 114 -9.07 -0.57 14.01
C ALA A 114 -8.79 -2.01 14.46
N LEU A 115 -8.97 -2.97 13.53
CA LEU A 115 -8.86 -4.40 13.82
C LEU A 115 -7.44 -4.91 14.13
N PRO A 116 -6.37 -4.43 13.47
CA PRO A 116 -5.03 -4.94 13.74
C PRO A 116 -4.60 -4.62 15.17
N ARG A 117 -3.96 -5.60 15.84
CA ARG A 117 -3.33 -5.41 17.16
C ARG A 117 -2.13 -4.45 17.08
N ALA A 118 -1.36 -4.52 16.00
CA ALA A 118 -0.34 -3.56 15.63
C ALA A 118 -0.15 -3.57 14.11
N ALA A 119 0.44 -2.50 13.57
CA ALA A 119 0.63 -2.34 12.15
C ALA A 119 2.02 -1.78 11.79
N ALA A 120 2.43 -1.98 10.53
CA ALA A 120 3.61 -1.37 9.95
C ALA A 120 3.29 -0.81 8.55
N ALA A 121 3.54 0.46 8.33
CA ALA A 121 3.46 1.11 7.02
C ALA A 121 4.88 1.42 6.53
N VAL A 122 5.27 0.76 5.44
CA VAL A 122 6.63 0.81 4.91
C VAL A 122 6.64 1.61 3.62
N SER A 123 7.52 2.61 3.54
CA SER A 123 7.70 3.47 2.36
C SER A 123 6.38 4.07 1.85
N ALA A 124 5.48 4.37 2.78
CA ALA A 124 4.17 4.91 2.49
C ALA A 124 4.27 6.35 1.98
N PRO A 125 3.63 6.71 0.85
CA PRO A 125 3.57 8.08 0.35
C PRO A 125 2.55 8.90 1.18
N VAL A 126 2.92 9.17 2.44
CA VAL A 126 2.05 9.79 3.44
C VAL A 126 1.47 11.15 3.00
N ASP A 127 2.21 11.89 2.18
CA ASP A 127 1.77 13.07 1.44
C ASP A 127 1.85 12.76 -0.07
N ALA A 128 0.72 12.31 -0.61
CA ALA A 128 0.64 11.90 -2.01
C ALA A 128 0.78 13.06 -2.99
N THR A 129 0.52 14.30 -2.58
CA THR A 129 0.69 15.48 -3.42
C THR A 129 2.16 15.74 -3.72
N LEU A 130 2.99 15.69 -2.68
CA LEU A 130 4.44 15.83 -2.83
C LEU A 130 5.05 14.60 -3.54
N ALA A 131 4.62 13.39 -3.17
CA ALA A 131 5.08 12.15 -3.79
C ALA A 131 4.75 12.08 -5.28
N GLY A 132 3.51 12.37 -5.69
CA GLY A 132 3.07 12.37 -7.08
C GLY A 132 3.83 13.39 -7.93
N THR A 133 4.03 14.60 -7.38
CA THR A 133 4.84 15.63 -8.04
C THR A 133 6.29 15.17 -8.24
N ARG A 134 6.87 14.47 -7.28
CA ARG A 134 8.22 13.91 -7.37
C ARG A 134 8.30 12.77 -8.38
N PHE A 135 7.29 11.89 -8.39
CA PHE A 135 7.23 10.72 -9.26
C PHE A 135 7.16 11.12 -10.76
N ASP A 136 6.44 12.19 -11.08
CA ASP A 136 6.29 12.68 -12.45
C ASP A 136 7.51 13.46 -12.98
N LYS A 137 8.60 13.54 -12.20
CA LYS A 137 9.83 14.29 -12.56
C LYS A 137 11.08 13.40 -12.59
N GLY A 138 12.07 13.83 -13.39
CA GLY A 138 13.42 13.27 -13.38
C GLY A 138 13.51 11.80 -13.77
N MET A 139 14.46 11.10 -13.17
CA MET A 139 14.76 9.68 -13.43
C MET A 139 13.61 8.75 -13.04
N SER A 140 12.86 9.08 -12.00
CA SER A 140 11.70 8.29 -11.55
C SER A 140 10.66 8.18 -12.66
N ARG A 141 10.36 9.29 -13.37
CA ARG A 141 9.46 9.29 -14.52
C ARG A 141 9.94 8.36 -15.63
N LEU A 142 11.23 8.38 -15.96
CA LEU A 142 11.77 7.61 -17.08
C LEU A 142 11.75 6.10 -16.85
N LEU A 143 12.07 5.67 -15.62
CA LEU A 143 12.25 4.25 -15.29
C LEU A 143 10.95 3.60 -14.80
N TYR A 144 10.22 4.26 -13.91
CA TYR A 144 9.11 3.62 -13.20
C TYR A 144 7.74 3.93 -13.79
N THR A 145 7.52 5.15 -14.32
CA THR A 145 6.22 5.51 -14.90
C THR A 145 5.83 4.56 -16.02
N ARG A 146 6.76 4.29 -16.95
CA ARG A 146 6.49 3.38 -18.06
C ARG A 146 6.21 1.95 -17.58
N TYR A 147 6.93 1.49 -16.57
CA TYR A 147 6.71 0.17 -15.98
C TYR A 147 5.27 0.05 -15.43
N PHE A 148 4.83 1.02 -14.63
CA PHE A 148 3.48 1.00 -14.06
C PHE A 148 2.39 1.20 -15.11
N LEU A 149 2.53 2.14 -16.03
CA LEU A 149 1.54 2.38 -17.07
C LEU A 149 1.36 1.16 -17.99
N ASN A 150 2.40 0.41 -18.29
CA ASN A 150 2.29 -0.82 -19.08
C ASN A 150 1.38 -1.88 -18.44
N SER A 151 1.28 -1.89 -17.11
CA SER A 151 0.41 -2.79 -16.36
C SER A 151 -0.98 -2.18 -16.08
N LEU A 152 -1.03 -0.90 -15.71
CA LEU A 152 -2.27 -0.21 -15.34
C LEU A 152 -3.21 0.02 -16.52
N LEU A 153 -2.68 0.47 -17.67
CA LEU A 153 -3.52 0.82 -18.82
C LEU A 153 -4.35 -0.34 -19.37
N PRO A 154 -3.81 -1.57 -19.54
CA PRO A 154 -4.63 -2.71 -19.95
C PRO A 154 -5.74 -3.04 -18.95
N LYS A 155 -5.45 -2.95 -17.64
CA LYS A 155 -6.44 -3.21 -16.59
C LYS A 155 -7.54 -2.15 -16.57
N ALA A 156 -7.18 -0.87 -16.70
CA ALA A 156 -8.12 0.24 -16.73
C ALA A 156 -9.14 0.11 -17.87
N ARG A 157 -8.70 -0.34 -19.06
CA ARG A 157 -9.60 -0.55 -20.21
C ARG A 157 -10.70 -1.58 -19.97
N ASN A 158 -10.51 -2.50 -19.03
CA ASN A 158 -11.47 -3.56 -18.71
C ASN A 158 -12.47 -3.16 -17.62
N VAL A 159 -12.28 -2.00 -16.98
CA VAL A 159 -13.14 -1.55 -15.87
C VAL A 159 -14.47 -1.03 -16.43
N ALA A 160 -15.58 -1.62 -15.98
CA ALA A 160 -16.92 -1.15 -16.33
C ALA A 160 -17.18 0.25 -15.74
N GLY A 161 -18.02 1.03 -16.39
CA GLY A 161 -18.40 2.37 -15.91
C GLY A 161 -17.43 3.48 -16.28
N LEU A 162 -16.27 3.17 -16.86
CA LEU A 162 -15.31 4.16 -17.29
C LEU A 162 -15.89 5.14 -18.32
N GLN A 163 -16.75 4.64 -19.23
CA GLN A 163 -17.49 5.45 -20.21
C GLN A 163 -18.45 6.45 -19.54
N HIS A 164 -19.01 6.11 -18.38
CA HIS A 164 -19.93 6.99 -17.64
C HIS A 164 -19.21 8.13 -16.92
N ALA A 165 -17.95 7.89 -16.51
CA ALA A 165 -17.12 8.92 -15.89
C ALA A 165 -16.67 10.02 -16.86
N HIS A 166 -16.74 9.72 -18.18
CA HIS A 166 -16.36 10.61 -19.28
C HIS A 166 -17.44 10.63 -20.37
N SER A 167 -18.64 11.06 -20.03
CA SER A 167 -19.87 10.92 -20.83
C SER A 167 -19.78 11.26 -22.32
N ASP A 168 -18.81 12.10 -22.74
CA ASP A 168 -18.64 12.58 -24.11
C ASP A 168 -17.26 12.36 -24.72
N ARG A 169 -16.38 11.54 -24.06
CA ARG A 169 -15.01 11.33 -24.51
C ARG A 169 -14.71 9.86 -24.77
N ASP A 170 -13.89 9.59 -25.78
CA ASP A 170 -13.29 8.26 -25.98
C ASP A 170 -12.22 8.00 -24.89
N VAL A 171 -12.61 7.29 -23.86
CA VAL A 171 -11.74 6.97 -22.73
C VAL A 171 -10.55 6.13 -23.15
N ALA A 172 -10.69 5.25 -24.13
CA ALA A 172 -9.60 4.46 -24.64
C ALA A 172 -8.53 5.35 -25.31
N ALA A 173 -8.98 6.36 -26.07
CA ALA A 173 -8.08 7.34 -26.67
C ALA A 173 -7.38 8.19 -25.59
N LEU A 174 -8.08 8.61 -24.53
CA LEU A 174 -7.49 9.35 -23.41
C LEU A 174 -6.44 8.51 -22.66
N LEU A 175 -6.74 7.25 -22.35
CA LEU A 175 -5.78 6.35 -21.71
C LEU A 175 -4.51 6.13 -22.55
N ASN A 176 -4.65 6.10 -23.88
CA ASN A 176 -3.50 5.97 -24.78
C ASN A 176 -2.59 7.21 -24.79
N GLN A 177 -3.08 8.37 -24.33
CA GLN A 177 -2.32 9.61 -24.23
C GLN A 177 -1.59 9.76 -22.90
N CYS A 178 -1.89 8.96 -21.89
CA CYS A 178 -1.23 9.02 -20.59
C CYS A 178 0.28 8.76 -20.70
N LYS A 179 1.09 9.71 -20.25
CA LYS A 179 2.56 9.66 -20.25
C LYS A 179 3.15 9.64 -18.85
N THR A 180 2.34 9.98 -17.85
CA THR A 180 2.71 10.01 -16.43
C THR A 180 1.66 9.29 -15.59
N LEU A 181 1.98 8.98 -14.32
CA LEU A 181 0.97 8.49 -13.38
C LEU A 181 -0.07 9.57 -13.09
N GLY A 182 0.35 10.83 -13.03
CA GLY A 182 -0.59 11.93 -12.88
C GLY A 182 -1.59 12.04 -14.03
N ASP A 183 -1.17 11.79 -15.30
CA ASP A 183 -2.10 11.73 -16.44
C ASP A 183 -3.10 10.58 -16.29
N PHE A 184 -2.62 9.42 -15.79
CA PHE A 184 -3.47 8.26 -15.51
C PHE A 184 -4.48 8.58 -14.40
N ASP A 185 -4.03 9.23 -13.34
CA ASP A 185 -4.90 9.59 -12.23
C ASP A 185 -5.97 10.62 -12.63
N ASP A 186 -5.63 11.63 -13.44
CA ASP A 186 -6.61 12.58 -13.99
C ASP A 186 -7.60 11.94 -14.96
N THR A 187 -7.13 10.96 -15.73
CA THR A 187 -7.94 10.31 -16.77
C THR A 187 -8.82 9.18 -16.22
N PHE A 188 -8.32 8.46 -15.21
CA PHE A 188 -8.92 7.21 -14.75
C PHE A 188 -9.27 7.24 -13.26
N THR A 189 -8.25 7.38 -12.37
CA THR A 189 -8.46 7.20 -10.92
C THR A 189 -9.42 8.25 -10.37
N ALA A 190 -9.19 9.52 -10.64
CA ALA A 190 -10.00 10.61 -10.10
C ALA A 190 -11.45 10.55 -10.59
N PRO A 191 -11.76 10.46 -11.90
CA PRO A 191 -13.14 10.41 -12.36
C PRO A 191 -13.88 9.14 -11.92
N LEU A 192 -13.20 7.99 -11.87
CA LEU A 192 -13.81 6.73 -11.49
C LEU A 192 -14.28 6.73 -10.03
N HIS A 193 -13.56 7.43 -9.16
CA HIS A 193 -13.81 7.49 -7.72
C HIS A 193 -14.45 8.81 -7.25
N GLY A 194 -14.82 9.71 -8.19
CA GLY A 194 -15.54 10.95 -7.88
C GLY A 194 -14.68 12.08 -7.31
N PHE A 195 -13.36 12.03 -7.49
CA PHE A 195 -12.46 13.14 -7.20
C PHE A 195 -12.51 14.17 -8.33
N ALA A 196 -12.31 15.45 -7.99
CA ALA A 196 -12.35 16.53 -8.96
C ALA A 196 -11.20 16.44 -10.00
N ASP A 197 -10.00 16.09 -9.53
CA ASP A 197 -8.79 15.89 -10.31
C ASP A 197 -7.76 15.07 -9.49
N ARG A 198 -6.56 14.83 -10.06
CA ARG A 198 -5.49 14.11 -9.36
C ARG A 198 -5.03 14.81 -8.07
N PHE A 199 -5.09 16.13 -7.98
CA PHE A 199 -4.65 16.85 -6.77
C PHE A 199 -5.66 16.70 -5.64
N ASP A 200 -6.94 16.74 -5.95
CA ASP A 200 -8.01 16.43 -4.99
C ASP A 200 -7.90 14.96 -4.54
N TYR A 201 -7.67 14.04 -5.46
CA TYR A 201 -7.39 12.64 -5.15
C TYR A 201 -6.19 12.51 -4.20
N TYR A 202 -5.03 13.08 -4.53
CA TYR A 202 -3.83 12.97 -3.69
C TYR A 202 -4.05 13.56 -2.30
N ARG A 203 -4.68 14.71 -2.22
CA ARG A 203 -5.01 15.37 -0.95
C ARG A 203 -5.90 14.51 -0.06
N LEU A 204 -6.98 13.94 -0.61
CA LEU A 204 -7.96 13.12 0.13
C LEU A 204 -7.46 11.71 0.42
N ALA A 205 -6.60 11.17 -0.44
CA ALA A 205 -6.03 9.83 -0.29
C ALA A 205 -4.82 9.77 0.66
N SER A 206 -4.15 10.89 0.92
CA SER A 206 -2.99 10.96 1.82
C SER A 206 -3.33 10.54 3.24
N CYS A 207 -2.47 9.73 3.85
CA CYS A 207 -2.64 9.31 5.24
C CYS A 207 -2.09 10.33 6.26
N LYS A 208 -1.22 11.27 5.86
CA LYS A 208 -0.55 12.22 6.77
C LYS A 208 -1.52 12.95 7.71
N PRO A 209 -2.69 13.49 7.26
CA PRO A 209 -3.64 14.15 8.15
C PRO A 209 -4.25 13.21 9.22
N TRP A 210 -4.27 11.92 8.95
CA TRP A 210 -4.88 10.90 9.81
C TRP A 210 -3.91 10.30 10.83
N LEU A 211 -2.60 10.58 10.73
CA LEU A 211 -1.60 10.02 11.65
C LEU A 211 -1.79 10.47 13.10
N LYS A 212 -2.43 11.62 13.33
CA LYS A 212 -2.77 12.11 14.68
C LYS A 212 -3.91 11.35 15.37
N THR A 213 -4.74 10.65 14.61
CA THR A 213 -5.89 9.90 15.12
C THR A 213 -5.64 8.40 15.20
N VAL A 214 -4.49 7.91 14.77
CA VAL A 214 -4.09 6.51 14.93
C VAL A 214 -4.03 6.15 16.40
N ALA A 215 -4.76 5.14 16.82
CA ALA A 215 -4.86 4.72 18.23
C ALA A 215 -4.22 3.34 18.47
N VAL A 216 -3.97 2.55 17.44
CA VAL A 216 -3.26 1.27 17.54
C VAL A 216 -1.76 1.47 17.27
N PRO A 217 -0.88 0.64 17.84
CA PRO A 217 0.55 0.72 17.56
C PRO A 217 0.86 0.65 16.07
N LEU A 218 1.50 1.67 15.53
CA LEU A 218 1.89 1.77 14.11
C LEU A 218 3.38 2.09 13.98
N LEU A 219 4.13 1.21 13.34
CA LEU A 219 5.47 1.51 12.83
C LEU A 219 5.34 2.20 11.48
N LEU A 220 5.73 3.47 11.37
CA LEU A 220 5.84 4.19 10.10
C LEU A 220 7.31 4.24 9.69
N LEU A 221 7.67 3.38 8.72
CA LEU A 221 9.04 3.18 8.26
C LEU A 221 9.23 3.78 6.87
N ASN A 222 9.95 4.89 6.78
CA ASN A 222 10.26 5.58 5.53
C ASN A 222 11.75 5.97 5.49
N ALA A 223 12.49 5.52 4.50
CA ALA A 223 13.89 5.96 4.33
C ALA A 223 13.96 7.40 3.81
N VAL A 224 14.87 8.20 4.36
CA VAL A 224 15.09 9.60 3.93
C VAL A 224 15.55 9.69 2.47
N ASN A 225 16.29 8.69 1.99
CA ASN A 225 16.78 8.62 0.61
C ASN A 225 15.82 7.92 -0.37
N ASP A 226 14.53 7.80 -0.02
CA ASP A 226 13.55 7.23 -0.93
C ASP A 226 13.42 8.08 -2.20
N PRO A 227 13.63 7.52 -3.41
CA PRO A 227 13.59 8.28 -4.65
C PRO A 227 12.18 8.80 -5.01
N PHE A 228 11.13 8.22 -4.43
CA PHE A 228 9.73 8.57 -4.68
C PHE A 228 9.15 9.54 -3.65
N LEU A 229 9.71 9.54 -2.45
CA LEU A 229 9.21 10.31 -1.32
C LEU A 229 10.21 11.40 -0.97
N PRO A 230 9.92 12.67 -1.28
CA PRO A 230 10.83 13.73 -0.86
C PRO A 230 10.84 13.84 0.67
N PRO A 231 11.99 14.15 1.31
CA PRO A 231 12.10 14.23 2.78
C PRO A 231 11.06 15.17 3.41
N GLU A 232 10.64 16.20 2.70
CA GLU A 232 9.63 17.18 3.14
C GLU A 232 8.22 16.56 3.28
N ALA A 233 7.97 15.41 2.64
CA ALA A 233 6.71 14.68 2.78
C ALA A 233 6.64 13.90 4.09
N LEU A 234 7.81 13.54 4.67
CA LEU A 234 7.88 12.71 5.87
C LEU A 234 7.31 13.46 7.09
N PRO A 235 6.57 12.78 7.97
CA PRO A 235 6.01 13.42 9.15
C PRO A 235 7.08 13.60 10.24
N ASN A 236 6.91 14.65 11.02
CA ASN A 236 7.63 14.89 12.25
C ASN A 236 6.84 14.32 13.47
N ALA A 237 7.47 14.30 14.63
CA ALA A 237 6.89 13.75 15.85
C ALA A 237 5.60 14.47 16.32
N ASP A 238 5.49 15.76 16.04
CA ASP A 238 4.30 16.57 16.37
C ASP A 238 3.14 16.38 15.37
N GLU A 239 3.38 15.71 14.23
CA GLU A 239 2.38 15.41 13.22
C GLU A 239 1.71 14.03 13.40
N VAL A 240 2.12 13.26 14.40
CA VAL A 240 1.63 11.90 14.66
C VAL A 240 1.09 11.74 16.07
N SER A 241 0.28 10.69 16.29
CA SER A 241 -0.16 10.32 17.64
C SER A 241 0.94 9.60 18.42
N PRO A 242 0.82 9.47 19.76
CA PRO A 242 1.75 8.68 20.57
C PRO A 242 1.80 7.18 20.21
N SER A 243 0.80 6.66 19.49
CA SER A 243 0.76 5.27 19.01
C SER A 243 1.62 5.05 17.76
N VAL A 244 2.11 6.11 17.12
CA VAL A 244 2.93 6.02 15.91
C VAL A 244 4.40 6.11 16.25
N THR A 245 5.16 5.06 15.90
CA THR A 245 6.62 5.04 15.98
C THR A 245 7.18 5.42 14.60
N LEU A 246 7.87 6.56 14.52
CA LEU A 246 8.58 6.98 13.31
C LEU A 246 9.95 6.30 13.25
N LEU A 247 10.22 5.58 12.16
CA LEU A 247 11.53 5.02 11.85
C LEU A 247 11.96 5.53 10.48
N GLN A 248 12.88 6.49 10.45
CA GLN A 248 13.29 7.22 9.25
C GLN A 248 14.81 7.08 9.05
N PRO A 249 15.30 5.87 8.65
CA PRO A 249 16.73 5.68 8.40
C PRO A 249 17.19 6.52 7.20
N GLU A 250 18.43 6.98 7.24
CA GLU A 250 19.04 7.76 6.16
C GLU A 250 19.07 6.99 4.83
N HIS A 251 19.23 5.67 4.90
CA HIS A 251 19.36 4.78 3.76
C HIS A 251 18.36 3.63 3.82
N GLY A 252 17.77 3.30 2.69
CA GLY A 252 16.79 2.22 2.55
C GLY A 252 16.22 2.14 1.14
N GLY A 253 16.25 3.26 0.42
CA GLY A 253 15.54 3.41 -0.86
C GLY A 253 14.03 3.28 -0.66
N HIS A 254 13.31 2.91 -1.73
CA HIS A 254 11.86 2.80 -1.62
C HIS A 254 11.42 1.57 -0.80
N VAL A 255 11.90 0.37 -1.14
CA VAL A 255 11.55 -0.89 -0.43
C VAL A 255 12.76 -1.83 -0.35
N GLY A 256 13.95 -1.35 -0.66
CA GLY A 256 15.15 -2.18 -0.73
C GLY A 256 15.65 -2.59 0.64
N PHE A 257 15.92 -1.61 1.51
CA PHE A 257 16.47 -1.81 2.84
C PHE A 257 17.56 -2.90 2.88
N VAL A 258 18.46 -2.81 1.89
CA VAL A 258 19.54 -3.80 1.73
C VAL A 258 20.44 -3.76 2.94
N SER A 259 20.66 -4.90 3.56
CA SER A 259 21.57 -5.08 4.69
C SER A 259 22.72 -6.01 4.34
N ARG A 260 23.73 -6.04 5.20
CA ARG A 260 24.90 -6.90 5.02
C ARG A 260 25.09 -7.76 6.28
N ASP A 261 25.17 -9.04 6.06
CA ASP A 261 25.51 -10.00 7.11
C ASP A 261 26.63 -10.93 6.61
N GLY A 262 27.68 -11.11 7.42
CA GLY A 262 28.86 -11.89 7.08
C GLY A 262 29.50 -11.49 5.73
N GLY A 263 29.40 -10.21 5.32
CA GLY A 263 29.89 -9.70 4.05
C GLY A 263 28.95 -9.89 2.86
N ARG A 264 27.83 -10.63 3.01
CA ARG A 264 26.84 -10.86 1.95
C ARG A 264 25.68 -9.86 2.07
N LEU A 265 25.27 -9.33 0.91
CA LEU A 265 24.07 -8.48 0.84
C LEU A 265 22.81 -9.35 0.95
N ASN A 266 21.83 -8.85 1.70
CA ASN A 266 20.54 -9.51 1.88
C ASN A 266 19.40 -8.49 2.06
N LEU A 267 18.16 -8.97 2.10
CA LEU A 267 16.94 -8.18 2.28
C LEU A 267 16.23 -8.49 3.61
N GLN A 268 16.97 -9.00 4.60
CA GLN A 268 16.40 -9.49 5.86
C GLN A 268 16.08 -8.39 6.86
N TRP A 269 16.71 -7.23 6.74
CA TRP A 269 16.52 -6.14 7.69
C TRP A 269 15.06 -5.68 7.79
N LEU A 270 14.40 -5.49 6.66
CA LEU A 270 13.01 -5.04 6.61
C LEU A 270 12.04 -6.04 7.29
N PRO A 271 11.97 -7.33 6.88
CA PRO A 271 11.07 -8.28 7.53
C PRO A 271 11.40 -8.50 9.01
N GLN A 272 12.67 -8.51 9.40
CA GLN A 272 13.08 -8.63 10.81
C GLN A 272 12.63 -7.41 11.62
N THR A 273 12.77 -6.20 11.11
CA THR A 273 12.32 -4.97 11.76
C THR A 273 10.81 -4.99 11.98
N VAL A 274 10.03 -5.34 10.96
CA VAL A 274 8.56 -5.42 11.04
C VAL A 274 8.14 -6.48 12.06
N LEU A 275 8.69 -7.69 11.99
CA LEU A 275 8.30 -8.77 12.90
C LEU A 275 8.78 -8.52 14.34
N SER A 276 9.94 -7.89 14.54
CA SER A 276 10.42 -7.50 15.87
C SER A 276 9.52 -6.42 16.49
N TYR A 277 8.96 -5.53 15.66
CA TYR A 277 7.97 -4.56 16.14
C TYR A 277 6.67 -5.26 16.56
N PHE A 278 6.14 -6.17 15.75
CA PHE A 278 4.90 -6.89 16.08
C PHE A 278 5.03 -7.77 17.33
N ALA A 279 6.20 -8.38 17.53
CA ALA A 279 6.48 -9.22 18.69
C ALA A 279 6.39 -8.48 20.05
N GLN A 280 6.42 -7.17 20.06
CA GLN A 280 6.24 -6.37 21.29
C GLN A 280 4.77 -6.37 21.76
N PHE A 281 3.85 -6.85 20.93
CA PHE A 281 2.39 -6.84 21.15
C PHE A 281 1.78 -8.25 21.15
N GLU A 282 2.61 -9.28 21.34
CA GLU A 282 2.17 -10.68 21.52
C GLU A 282 1.27 -10.87 22.75
#